data_3b68cd2796035f478c71a866fc947a83
#
_entry.id   3b68cd2796035f478c71a866fc947a83
#
_cell.length_a   1.000
_cell.length_b   1.000
_cell.length_c   1.000
_cell.angle_alpha   90.00
_cell.angle_beta   90.00
_cell.angle_gamma   90.00
#
_symmetry.space_group_name_H-M   'P 1'
#
loop_
_entity.id
_entity.type
_entity.pdbx_description
1 polymer ?
#
loop_
_entity_poly.entity_id
_entity_poly.type
_entity_poly.pdbx_seq_one_letter_code
_entity_poly.pdbx_strand_id
1 'polypeptide(L)'
;CNFTMDIKELGKDTVYPNGKVFSGRLSNVIPILARDTGTIARFTNTTIEFKLPNKVYSSVLHLGGEQGLIRIDKKMDKAEIKKDEKKASKNSKSKKNNNNKTSGKSKQKFDIECLLIPLIKIGQLLEIESTTFKGKVVVKECDFSASGLETFTATATVEVV
;
A
#
# COMPACT_ATOMS: atom_id res chain seq x y z
N CYS A 1 -12.11 16.27 -21.21
CA CYS A 1 -10.93 16.26 -20.29
C CYS A 1 -9.78 15.63 -21.02
N ASN A 2 -8.66 16.34 -21.10
CA ASN A 2 -7.44 15.81 -21.69
C ASN A 2 -6.63 15.16 -20.56
N PHE A 3 -6.44 13.82 -20.63
CA PHE A 3 -5.56 13.10 -19.73
C PHE A 3 -4.23 12.85 -20.43
N THR A 4 -3.14 13.03 -19.67
CA THR A 4 -1.80 12.65 -20.11
C THR A 4 -1.50 11.26 -19.54
N MET A 5 -0.96 10.36 -20.37
CA MET A 5 -0.49 9.07 -19.91
C MET A 5 0.99 9.16 -19.58
N ASP A 6 1.38 8.72 -18.39
CA ASP A 6 2.77 8.61 -17.94
C ASP A 6 3.10 7.15 -17.66
N ILE A 7 3.84 6.53 -18.56
CA ILE A 7 4.25 5.14 -18.43
C ILE A 7 5.66 5.13 -17.85
N LYS A 8 5.77 4.83 -16.56
CA LYS A 8 7.07 4.74 -15.87
C LYS A 8 7.82 3.48 -16.25
N GLU A 9 7.14 2.35 -16.20
CA GLU A 9 7.71 1.05 -16.50
C GLU A 9 6.58 0.02 -16.68
N LEU A 10 6.74 -0.87 -17.65
CA LEU A 10 5.82 -1.99 -17.88
C LEU A 10 6.41 -3.27 -17.25
N GLY A 11 5.57 -4.06 -16.60
CA GLY A 11 5.94 -5.37 -16.07
C GLY A 11 6.02 -6.42 -17.17
N LYS A 12 5.20 -6.24 -18.20
CA LYS A 12 5.12 -7.13 -19.36
C LYS A 12 4.79 -6.31 -20.60
N ASP A 13 5.57 -6.48 -21.64
CA ASP A 13 5.24 -5.96 -22.96
C ASP A 13 4.26 -6.90 -23.64
N THR A 14 2.97 -6.54 -23.59
CA THR A 14 1.91 -7.37 -24.13
C THR A 14 1.61 -6.98 -25.56
N VAL A 15 1.96 -7.87 -26.50
CA VAL A 15 1.65 -7.70 -27.92
C VAL A 15 0.27 -8.32 -28.19
N TYR A 16 -0.57 -7.60 -28.91
CA TYR A 16 -1.86 -8.07 -29.42
C TYR A 16 -1.78 -8.28 -30.94
N PRO A 17 -1.43 -9.48 -31.44
CA PRO A 17 -1.16 -9.72 -32.86
C PRO A 17 -2.33 -9.37 -33.79
N ASN A 18 -3.54 -9.56 -33.30
CA ASN A 18 -4.79 -9.25 -34.05
C ASN A 18 -5.43 -7.93 -33.63
N GLY A 19 -4.68 -7.10 -32.88
CA GLY A 19 -5.25 -5.93 -32.24
C GLY A 19 -6.15 -6.27 -31.05
N LYS A 20 -6.50 -5.27 -30.26
CA LYS A 20 -7.48 -5.40 -29.17
C LYS A 20 -8.34 -4.15 -29.14
N VAL A 21 -9.65 -4.34 -29.25
CA VAL A 21 -10.61 -3.26 -29.16
C VAL A 21 -11.06 -3.12 -27.70
N PHE A 22 -11.01 -1.91 -27.20
CA PHE A 22 -11.55 -1.56 -25.90
C PHE A 22 -12.79 -0.70 -26.11
N SER A 23 -13.86 -1.06 -25.45
CA SER A 23 -15.10 -0.29 -25.47
C SER A 23 -15.56 0.05 -24.07
N GLY A 24 -16.20 1.20 -23.89
CA GLY A 24 -16.75 1.62 -22.63
C GLY A 24 -16.04 2.80 -21.99
N ARG A 25 -16.27 2.99 -20.69
CA ARG A 25 -15.69 4.09 -19.93
C ARG A 25 -14.20 3.86 -19.68
N LEU A 26 -13.42 4.92 -19.69
CA LEU A 26 -11.98 4.89 -19.42
C LEU A 26 -11.64 4.21 -18.07
N SER A 27 -12.48 4.45 -17.06
CA SER A 27 -12.37 3.80 -15.73
C SER A 27 -12.42 2.26 -15.79
N ASN A 28 -13.04 1.68 -16.81
CA ASN A 28 -13.11 0.22 -16.98
C ASN A 28 -11.95 -0.31 -17.85
N VAL A 29 -11.51 0.49 -18.81
CA VAL A 29 -10.44 0.11 -19.75
C VAL A 29 -9.06 0.13 -19.08
N ILE A 30 -8.78 1.17 -18.29
CA ILE A 30 -7.49 1.36 -17.64
C ILE A 30 -7.08 0.20 -16.72
N PRO A 31 -7.95 -0.34 -15.85
CA PRO A 31 -7.61 -1.52 -15.04
C PRO A 31 -7.31 -2.77 -15.87
N ILE A 32 -7.95 -2.92 -17.03
CA ILE A 32 -7.67 -4.05 -17.94
C ILE A 32 -6.27 -3.90 -18.53
N LEU A 33 -5.93 -2.70 -19.03
CA LEU A 33 -4.58 -2.42 -19.54
C LEU A 33 -3.51 -2.61 -18.47
N ALA A 34 -3.74 -2.12 -17.27
CA ALA A 34 -2.83 -2.27 -16.14
C ALA A 34 -2.58 -3.75 -15.80
N ARG A 35 -3.63 -4.55 -15.78
CA ARG A 35 -3.52 -6.00 -15.56
C ARG A 35 -2.77 -6.70 -16.69
N ASP A 36 -3.05 -6.37 -17.94
CA ASP A 36 -2.43 -7.00 -19.09
C ASP A 36 -0.92 -6.67 -19.17
N THR A 37 -0.54 -5.47 -18.76
CA THR A 37 0.87 -5.03 -18.71
C THR A 37 1.57 -5.34 -17.38
N GLY A 38 0.88 -5.96 -16.42
CA GLY A 38 1.44 -6.27 -15.09
C GLY A 38 1.79 -5.02 -14.27
N THR A 39 1.05 -3.93 -14.48
CA THR A 39 1.25 -2.65 -13.81
C THR A 39 0.09 -2.31 -12.89
N ILE A 40 0.24 -1.25 -12.11
CA ILE A 40 -0.84 -0.56 -11.40
C ILE A 40 -1.07 0.77 -12.10
N ALA A 41 -2.32 1.06 -12.42
CA ALA A 41 -2.71 2.37 -12.91
C ALA A 41 -3.11 3.27 -11.74
N ARG A 42 -2.58 4.48 -11.72
CA ARG A 42 -2.90 5.51 -10.76
C ARG A 42 -3.41 6.75 -11.46
N PHE A 43 -4.52 7.27 -10.97
CA PHE A 43 -5.09 8.52 -11.45
C PHE A 43 -4.59 9.67 -10.57
N THR A 44 -4.03 10.68 -11.22
CA THR A 44 -3.68 11.96 -10.60
C THR A 44 -4.35 13.04 -11.43
N ASN A 45 -5.09 13.94 -10.85
CA ASN A 45 -5.88 15.02 -11.50
C ASN A 45 -6.03 14.95 -13.04
N THR A 46 -4.93 15.10 -13.77
CA THR A 46 -4.87 15.11 -15.25
C THR A 46 -3.97 14.02 -15.84
N THR A 47 -3.35 13.18 -15.01
CA THR A 47 -2.37 12.19 -15.46
C THR A 47 -2.76 10.79 -15.00
N ILE A 48 -2.58 9.82 -15.90
CA ILE A 48 -2.72 8.40 -15.61
C ILE A 48 -1.33 7.79 -15.62
N GLU A 49 -0.85 7.40 -14.45
CA GLU A 49 0.48 6.79 -14.28
C GLU A 49 0.37 5.27 -14.29
N PHE A 50 1.19 4.60 -15.11
CA PHE A 50 1.38 3.14 -15.07
C PHE A 50 2.75 2.83 -14.46
N LYS A 51 2.78 2.01 -13.41
CA LYS A 51 4.00 1.65 -12.69
C LYS A 51 3.94 0.21 -12.15
N LEU A 52 5.10 -0.38 -11.89
CA LEU A 52 5.15 -1.70 -11.28
C LEU A 52 4.63 -1.67 -9.82
N PRO A 53 3.86 -2.70 -9.41
CA PRO A 53 3.20 -2.72 -8.10
C PRO A 53 4.16 -2.70 -6.90
N ASN A 54 5.37 -3.23 -7.08
CA ASN A 54 6.34 -3.37 -5.99
C ASN A 54 7.56 -2.46 -6.12
N LYS A 55 7.58 -1.58 -7.13
CA LYS A 55 8.70 -0.67 -7.36
C LYS A 55 8.41 0.71 -6.81
N VAL A 56 9.39 1.25 -6.11
CA VAL A 56 9.34 2.61 -5.56
C VAL A 56 10.00 3.55 -6.55
N TYR A 57 9.26 4.55 -7.02
CA TYR A 57 9.72 5.52 -8.02
C TYR A 57 9.97 6.91 -7.43
N SER A 58 9.79 7.07 -6.14
CA SER A 58 9.89 8.36 -5.47
C SER A 58 11.10 8.43 -4.55
N SER A 59 11.55 9.64 -4.28
CA SER A 59 12.55 9.92 -3.24
C SER A 59 12.05 9.42 -1.88
N VAL A 60 12.98 9.07 -1.02
CA VAL A 60 12.69 8.73 0.37
C VAL A 60 12.20 9.98 1.10
N LEU A 61 11.07 9.87 1.76
CA LEU A 61 10.58 10.91 2.67
C LEU A 61 10.86 10.47 4.10
N HIS A 62 11.58 11.31 4.85
CA HIS A 62 11.85 11.07 6.27
C HIS A 62 10.67 11.53 7.12
N LEU A 63 10.23 10.68 8.03
CA LEU A 63 9.08 10.94 8.89
C LEU A 63 9.42 10.55 10.34
N GLY A 64 9.63 11.53 11.16
CA GLY A 64 9.88 11.41 12.60
C GLY A 64 8.97 12.33 13.40
N GLY A 65 9.14 12.34 14.72
CA GLY A 65 8.34 13.21 15.58
C GLY A 65 8.47 14.70 15.23
N GLU A 66 9.68 15.16 14.92
CA GLU A 66 9.92 16.55 14.50
C GLU A 66 9.42 16.86 13.08
N GLN A 67 9.29 15.83 12.23
CA GLN A 67 8.77 15.95 10.88
C GLN A 67 7.26 15.70 10.79
N GLY A 68 6.57 15.67 11.94
CA GLY A 68 5.12 15.60 11.98
C GLY A 68 4.53 14.21 12.09
N LEU A 69 5.31 13.19 12.45
CA LEU A 69 4.76 11.87 12.84
C LEU A 69 4.06 12.02 14.20
N ILE A 70 2.76 11.70 14.24
CA ILE A 70 1.94 11.79 15.45
C ILE A 70 1.90 10.42 16.13
N ARG A 71 1.61 9.36 15.36
CA ARG A 71 1.37 8.03 15.90
C ARG A 71 1.76 6.95 14.91
N ILE A 72 2.19 5.80 15.45
CA ILE A 72 2.43 4.57 14.70
C ILE A 72 1.88 3.37 15.48
N ASP A 73 1.00 2.62 14.85
CA ASP A 73 0.38 1.44 15.42
C ASP A 73 0.66 0.22 14.55
N LYS A 74 0.94 -0.91 15.18
CA LYS A 74 1.09 -2.17 14.46
C LYS A 74 -0.28 -2.68 14.03
N LYS A 75 -0.48 -2.86 12.72
CA LYS A 75 -1.71 -3.46 12.18
C LYS A 75 -1.65 -4.97 12.37
N MET A 76 -2.51 -5.51 13.21
CA MET A 76 -2.65 -6.95 13.38
C MET A 76 -3.52 -7.52 12.26
N ASP A 77 -3.01 -8.50 11.53
CA ASP A 77 -3.83 -9.21 10.55
C ASP A 77 -4.95 -9.95 11.28
N LYS A 78 -6.18 -9.88 10.73
CA LYS A 78 -7.38 -10.58 11.27
C LYS A 78 -7.17 -12.08 11.52
N ALA A 79 -6.13 -12.68 10.91
CA ALA A 79 -5.74 -14.07 11.14
C ALA A 79 -4.95 -14.27 12.45
N GLU A 80 -4.28 -13.23 12.98
CA GLU A 80 -3.56 -13.28 14.26
C GLU A 80 -4.55 -13.09 15.42
N ILE A 81 -5.53 -12.20 15.28
CA ILE A 81 -6.57 -11.98 16.28
C ILE A 81 -7.35 -13.28 16.58
N LYS A 82 -7.69 -14.05 15.53
CA LYS A 82 -8.37 -15.35 15.70
C LYS A 82 -7.52 -16.44 16.37
N LYS A 83 -6.19 -16.28 16.39
CA LYS A 83 -5.30 -17.23 17.07
C LYS A 83 -5.18 -16.94 18.57
N ASP A 84 -5.24 -15.68 18.95
CA ASP A 84 -5.13 -15.28 20.34
C ASP A 84 -6.46 -15.54 21.10
N GLU A 85 -7.60 -15.31 20.47
CA GLU A 85 -8.91 -15.70 21.01
C GLU A 85 -9.05 -17.23 21.17
N LYS A 86 -8.42 -18.03 20.27
CA LYS A 86 -8.44 -19.50 20.41
C LYS A 86 -7.44 -20.03 21.44
N LYS A 87 -6.43 -19.26 21.84
CA LYS A 87 -5.49 -19.64 22.90
C LYS A 87 -6.07 -19.41 24.31
N ALA A 88 -6.97 -18.43 24.44
CA ALA A 88 -7.63 -18.15 25.72
C ALA A 88 -8.68 -19.20 26.12
N SER A 89 -9.14 -20.06 25.21
CA SER A 89 -10.26 -20.98 25.48
C SER A 89 -9.92 -22.49 25.39
N LYS A 90 -8.64 -22.88 25.29
CA LYS A 90 -8.29 -24.32 25.25
C LYS A 90 -7.06 -24.66 26.08
N ASN A 91 -7.30 -24.92 27.34
CA ASN A 91 -6.48 -25.83 28.13
C ASN A 91 -7.14 -27.22 28.03
N SER A 92 -6.75 -28.03 27.07
CA SER A 92 -6.77 -29.52 27.15
C SER A 92 -6.33 -30.13 25.80
N LYS A 93 -5.26 -30.90 25.90
CA LYS A 93 -4.81 -32.07 25.15
C LYS A 93 -5.38 -32.32 23.74
N SER A 94 -4.56 -32.29 22.70
CA SER A 94 -4.10 -33.53 22.02
C SER A 94 -3.18 -33.22 20.83
N LYS A 95 -2.15 -34.05 20.71
CA LYS A 95 -1.22 -34.17 19.57
C LYS A 95 -1.95 -34.63 18.32
N LYS A 96 -1.68 -34.07 17.15
CA LYS A 96 -1.23 -34.76 15.94
C LYS A 96 -1.08 -33.85 14.74
N ASN A 97 0.13 -33.95 14.19
CA ASN A 97 0.56 -34.04 12.80
C ASN A 97 0.16 -33.02 11.73
N ASN A 98 1.25 -32.41 11.25
CA ASN A 98 1.67 -32.24 9.83
C ASN A 98 0.66 -31.69 8.82
N ASN A 99 0.94 -30.53 8.22
CA ASN A 99 1.68 -30.50 6.95
C ASN A 99 1.74 -29.06 6.42
N ASN A 100 2.93 -28.71 5.94
CA ASN A 100 3.24 -27.74 4.89
C ASN A 100 2.29 -26.55 4.74
N LYS A 101 2.51 -25.53 5.53
CA LYS A 101 2.21 -24.16 5.13
C LYS A 101 3.50 -23.53 4.68
N THR A 102 3.64 -23.37 3.37
CA THR A 102 4.49 -22.37 2.77
C THR A 102 4.28 -21.06 3.54
N SER A 103 5.21 -20.77 4.43
CA SER A 103 5.25 -19.53 5.19
C SER A 103 5.67 -18.41 4.23
N GLY A 104 4.73 -17.90 3.46
CA GLY A 104 4.86 -16.56 2.94
C GLY A 104 5.05 -15.67 4.17
N LYS A 105 6.25 -15.11 4.38
CA LYS A 105 6.50 -14.13 5.43
C LYS A 105 5.48 -13.03 5.25
N SER A 106 4.45 -13.00 6.10
CA SER A 106 3.49 -11.89 6.12
C SER A 106 4.30 -10.64 6.44
N LYS A 107 4.38 -9.73 5.49
CA LYS A 107 5.09 -8.47 5.69
C LYS A 107 4.34 -7.68 6.75
N GLN A 108 5.12 -7.17 7.70
CA GLN A 108 4.58 -6.42 8.80
C GLN A 108 3.98 -5.10 8.31
N LYS A 109 2.75 -4.81 8.73
CA LYS A 109 2.02 -3.60 8.38
C LYS A 109 1.86 -2.72 9.61
N PHE A 110 1.90 -1.42 9.38
CA PHE A 110 1.63 -0.40 10.38
C PHE A 110 0.61 0.60 9.83
N ASP A 111 -0.19 1.13 10.73
CA ASP A 111 -0.99 2.32 10.48
C ASP A 111 -0.27 3.51 11.12
N ILE A 112 0.01 4.53 10.32
CA ILE A 112 0.68 5.75 10.74
C ILE A 112 -0.28 6.92 10.66
N GLU A 113 -0.18 7.81 11.61
CA GLU A 113 -0.86 9.10 11.62
C GLU A 113 0.19 10.20 11.67
N CYS A 114 0.10 11.17 10.79
CA CYS A 114 1.03 12.30 10.71
C CYS A 114 0.30 13.59 10.37
N LEU A 115 0.98 14.73 10.53
CA LEU A 115 0.48 15.98 10.01
C LEU A 115 0.24 15.90 8.51
N LEU A 116 -0.62 16.77 7.98
CA LEU A 116 -0.95 16.80 6.56
C LEU A 116 0.31 17.10 5.72
N ILE A 117 0.89 16.07 5.17
CA ILE A 117 2.04 16.17 4.28
C ILE A 117 1.59 15.76 2.86
N PRO A 118 1.39 16.72 1.94
CA PRO A 118 0.87 16.42 0.60
C PRO A 118 1.78 15.52 -0.26
N LEU A 119 3.03 15.36 0.17
CA LEU A 119 4.02 14.53 -0.51
C LEU A 119 3.82 13.03 -0.25
N ILE A 120 3.06 12.65 0.77
CA ILE A 120 2.75 11.25 1.06
C ILE A 120 1.81 10.73 -0.02
N LYS A 121 2.25 9.72 -0.75
CA LYS A 121 1.51 9.12 -1.87
C LYS A 121 1.60 7.61 -1.80
N ILE A 122 0.61 6.91 -2.32
CA ILE A 122 0.64 5.44 -2.44
C ILE A 122 1.88 5.02 -3.25
N GLY A 123 2.65 4.06 -2.71
CA GLY A 123 3.92 3.60 -3.27
C GLY A 123 5.11 4.51 -2.94
N GLN A 124 4.94 5.54 -2.10
CA GLN A 124 6.03 6.34 -1.57
C GLN A 124 6.84 5.51 -0.58
N LEU A 125 8.19 5.64 -0.66
CA LEU A 125 9.08 5.12 0.36
C LEU A 125 9.19 6.14 1.48
N LEU A 126 8.85 5.70 2.69
CA LEU A 126 9.05 6.48 3.91
C LEU A 126 10.18 5.84 4.73
N GLU A 127 11.01 6.66 5.31
CA GLU A 127 11.93 6.28 6.36
C GLU A 127 11.38 6.81 7.68
N ILE A 128 10.90 5.91 8.51
CA ILE A 128 10.26 6.24 9.77
C ILE A 128 11.29 6.17 10.89
N GLU A 129 11.32 7.21 11.70
CA GLU A 129 12.10 7.26 12.92
C GLU A 129 11.22 7.60 14.11
N SER A 130 10.88 6.59 14.91
CA SER A 130 10.10 6.74 16.14
C SER A 130 10.70 5.90 17.27
N THR A 131 10.18 6.07 18.47
CA THR A 131 10.56 5.25 19.64
C THR A 131 10.14 3.80 19.51
N THR A 132 9.06 3.52 18.75
CA THR A 132 8.47 2.19 18.60
C THR A 132 8.92 1.47 17.34
N PHE A 133 9.31 2.21 16.31
CA PHE A 133 9.72 1.64 15.02
C PHE A 133 10.74 2.53 14.32
N LYS A 134 11.82 1.93 13.81
CA LYS A 134 12.79 2.57 12.92
C LYS A 134 13.00 1.70 11.69
N GLY A 135 12.81 2.26 10.51
CA GLY A 135 13.02 1.52 9.28
C GLY A 135 12.32 2.11 8.06
N LYS A 136 12.51 1.43 6.94
CA LYS A 136 11.93 1.83 5.65
C LYS A 136 10.63 1.08 5.39
N VAL A 137 9.61 1.82 4.99
CA VAL A 137 8.28 1.31 4.70
C VAL A 137 7.75 1.90 3.41
N VAL A 138 6.83 1.19 2.76
CA VAL A 138 6.12 1.66 1.57
C VAL A 138 4.66 1.93 1.91
N VAL A 139 4.17 3.09 1.51
CA VAL A 139 2.75 3.47 1.67
C VAL A 139 1.88 2.61 0.75
N LYS A 140 0.90 1.92 1.32
CA LYS A 140 -0.09 1.13 0.58
C LYS A 140 -1.41 1.85 0.41
N GLU A 141 -1.86 2.52 1.47
CA GLU A 141 -3.09 3.28 1.52
C GLU A 141 -2.79 4.62 2.17
N CYS A 142 -3.46 5.66 1.77
CA CYS A 142 -3.29 6.99 2.36
C CYS A 142 -4.61 7.76 2.27
N ASP A 143 -5.05 8.27 3.41
CA ASP A 143 -6.23 9.10 3.58
C ASP A 143 -5.84 10.45 4.18
N PHE A 144 -6.40 11.52 3.65
CA PHE A 144 -6.19 12.86 4.15
C PHE A 144 -7.47 13.37 4.80
N SER A 145 -7.36 13.84 6.04
CA SER A 145 -8.44 14.45 6.77
C SER A 145 -8.13 15.92 7.04
N ALA A 146 -9.05 16.79 6.66
CA ALA A 146 -8.99 18.20 6.95
C ALA A 146 -10.37 18.62 7.48
N SER A 147 -10.47 18.90 8.76
CA SER A 147 -11.71 19.30 9.43
C SER A 147 -11.62 20.72 9.97
N GLY A 148 -12.25 21.66 9.26
CA GLY A 148 -12.46 23.02 9.72
C GLY A 148 -11.22 23.73 10.29
N LEU A 149 -11.25 24.02 11.59
CA LEU A 149 -10.19 24.72 12.29
C LEU A 149 -9.25 23.83 13.13
N GLU A 150 -9.52 22.52 13.22
CA GLU A 150 -8.93 21.73 14.30
C GLU A 150 -7.85 20.73 13.90
N THR A 151 -7.97 20.05 12.77
CA THR A 151 -6.98 19.01 12.44
C THR A 151 -6.72 18.87 10.96
N PHE A 152 -5.46 18.92 10.60
CA PHE A 152 -4.96 18.58 9.27
C PHE A 152 -4.04 17.37 9.41
N THR A 153 -4.59 16.16 9.23
CA THR A 153 -3.84 14.93 9.40
C THR A 153 -3.88 14.06 8.15
N ALA A 154 -2.85 13.25 7.99
CA ALA A 154 -2.81 12.17 7.03
C ALA A 154 -2.67 10.85 7.79
N THR A 155 -3.51 9.88 7.44
CA THR A 155 -3.38 8.51 7.91
C THR A 155 -2.92 7.63 6.76
N ALA A 156 -1.94 6.76 7.00
CA ALA A 156 -1.47 5.86 5.97
C ALA A 156 -1.21 4.46 6.53
N THR A 157 -1.63 3.45 5.76
CA THR A 157 -1.22 2.06 5.99
C THR A 157 0.08 1.81 5.24
N VAL A 158 1.11 1.38 5.96
CA VAL A 158 2.45 1.14 5.42
C VAL A 158 2.89 -0.32 5.62
N GLU A 159 3.77 -0.79 4.76
CA GLU A 159 4.32 -2.14 4.78
C GLU A 159 5.85 -2.06 4.81
N VAL A 160 6.48 -2.86 5.69
CA VAL A 160 7.94 -2.93 5.80
C VAL A 160 8.55 -3.51 4.52
N VAL A 161 9.62 -2.86 4.05
CA VAL A 161 10.35 -3.26 2.83
C VAL A 161 11.31 -4.41 3.09
#